data_a7f7530558e82f723a98e42953da4093
#
_entry.id   a7f7530558e82f723a98e42953da4093
#
_cell.length_a   1.000
_cell.length_b   1.000
_cell.length_c   1.000
_cell.angle_alpha   90.00
_cell.angle_beta   90.00
_cell.angle_gamma   90.00
#
_symmetry.space_group_name_H-M   'P 1'
#
loop_
_entity.id
_entity.type
_entity.pdbx_description
1 polymer ?
#
loop_
_entity_poly.entity_id
_entity_poly.type
_entity_poly.pdbx_seq_one_letter_code
_entity_poly.pdbx_strand_id
1 'polypeptide(L)'
;VFNGEQADHLVVLARTAGAQSDRDGLSLFVIDAAAAGVDKMSYPMMDGQRVANITFTDVMVSVDALLGEEGAALPVVDAVVDAAIIALASEAVGIMGVLNAKTLEYTKTREQFGVAISSYQALQHRMVDTMMAYEQSKSLLFKALCEYKQDPAMAAETIHALKVLIDRNAKHVFGEAIQLHGGMGMTDELD
;
A
#
# COMPACT_ATOMS: atom_id res chain seq x y z
N VAL A 1 12.28 -3.21 5.28
CA VAL A 1 11.75 -1.98 5.90
C VAL A 1 12.08 -0.80 5.01
N PHE A 2 11.08 -0.02 4.61
CA PHE A 2 11.28 1.22 3.84
C PHE A 2 12.13 2.20 4.64
N ASN A 3 13.07 2.86 3.98
CA ASN A 3 14.02 3.81 4.58
C ASN A 3 14.82 3.29 5.77
N GLY A 4 14.87 1.97 5.98
CA GLY A 4 15.57 1.36 7.12
C GLY A 4 17.08 1.66 7.16
N GLU A 5 17.68 1.97 6.00
CA GLU A 5 19.09 2.39 5.93
C GLU A 5 19.34 3.72 6.66
N GLN A 6 18.41 4.67 6.51
CA GLN A 6 18.55 6.03 7.03
C GLN A 6 17.92 6.21 8.42
N ALA A 7 17.27 5.17 8.95
CA ALA A 7 16.64 5.24 10.25
C ALA A 7 17.68 5.33 11.38
N ASP A 8 17.50 6.29 12.29
CA ASP A 8 18.26 6.41 13.54
C ASP A 8 17.65 5.51 14.62
N HIS A 9 16.33 5.33 14.59
CA HIS A 9 15.59 4.49 15.52
C HIS A 9 14.65 3.53 14.77
N LEU A 10 14.48 2.35 15.33
CA LEU A 10 13.60 1.29 14.85
C LEU A 10 12.51 1.01 15.87
N VAL A 11 11.25 1.05 15.44
CA VAL A 11 10.14 0.55 16.26
C VAL A 11 9.96 -0.93 15.94
N VAL A 12 10.23 -1.78 16.94
CA VAL A 12 10.27 -3.24 16.76
C VAL A 12 9.16 -3.88 17.57
N LEU A 13 8.32 -4.66 16.90
CA LEU A 13 7.33 -5.52 17.55
C LEU A 13 8.00 -6.86 17.88
N ALA A 14 8.03 -7.22 19.15
CA ALA A 14 8.60 -8.46 19.61
C ALA A 14 7.65 -9.22 20.55
N ARG A 15 7.77 -10.54 20.56
CA ARG A 15 7.03 -11.37 21.50
C ARG A 15 7.79 -11.46 22.83
N THR A 16 7.14 -11.03 23.90
CA THR A 16 7.69 -11.11 25.26
C THR A 16 7.05 -12.18 26.13
N ALA A 17 5.86 -12.69 25.72
CA ALA A 17 5.16 -13.76 26.42
C ALA A 17 4.26 -14.56 25.47
N GLY A 18 3.77 -15.74 25.91
CA GLY A 18 2.84 -16.57 25.17
C GLY A 18 3.49 -17.41 24.05
N ALA A 19 2.66 -18.14 23.29
CA ALA A 19 3.07 -18.96 22.16
C ALA A 19 3.22 -18.09 20.87
N GLN A 20 3.88 -18.63 19.86
CA GLN A 20 4.22 -17.90 18.62
C GLN A 20 3.01 -17.28 17.91
N SER A 21 1.86 -17.92 17.95
CA SER A 21 0.63 -17.48 17.29
C SER A 21 -0.38 -16.76 18.19
N ASP A 22 -0.05 -16.58 19.47
CA ASP A 22 -0.95 -15.90 20.39
C ASP A 22 -1.07 -14.41 20.02
N ARG A 23 -2.26 -13.86 20.17
CA ARG A 23 -2.49 -12.43 19.95
C ARG A 23 -1.94 -11.57 21.10
N ASP A 24 -1.95 -12.09 22.32
CA ASP A 24 -1.41 -11.44 23.52
C ASP A 24 0.09 -11.64 23.64
N GLY A 25 0.76 -10.86 24.48
CA GLY A 25 2.18 -11.00 24.78
C GLY A 25 3.11 -10.40 23.72
N LEU A 26 2.63 -9.46 22.93
CA LEU A 26 3.42 -8.66 22.00
C LEU A 26 3.73 -7.30 22.61
N SER A 27 4.98 -6.86 22.51
CA SER A 27 5.48 -5.58 23.03
C SER A 27 6.20 -4.79 21.94
N LEU A 28 6.14 -3.46 22.03
CA LEU A 28 6.86 -2.57 21.12
C LEU A 28 8.09 -2.01 21.83
N PHE A 29 9.19 -1.93 21.09
CA PHE A 29 10.45 -1.36 21.55
C PHE A 29 10.97 -0.32 20.57
N VAL A 30 11.52 0.78 21.08
CA VAL A 30 12.28 1.74 20.30
C VAL A 30 13.76 1.40 20.45
N ILE A 31 14.39 0.98 19.37
CA ILE A 31 15.77 0.49 19.34
C ILE A 31 16.62 1.48 18.53
N ASP A 32 17.80 1.83 19.06
CA ASP A 32 18.81 2.55 18.29
C ASP A 32 19.25 1.68 17.11
N ALA A 33 19.14 2.22 15.92
CA ALA A 33 19.51 1.50 14.70
C ALA A 33 21.03 1.25 14.54
N ALA A 34 21.86 1.88 15.40
CA ALA A 34 23.28 1.64 15.52
C ALA A 34 23.65 0.71 16.71
N ALA A 35 22.67 0.16 17.44
CA ALA A 35 22.92 -0.72 18.57
C ALA A 35 23.68 -1.97 18.16
N ALA A 36 24.51 -2.49 19.05
CA ALA A 36 25.25 -3.74 18.83
C ALA A 36 24.26 -4.89 18.60
N GLY A 37 24.49 -5.69 17.56
CA GLY A 37 23.61 -6.78 17.14
C GLY A 37 22.52 -6.37 16.12
N VAL A 38 22.43 -5.11 15.74
CA VAL A 38 21.58 -4.66 14.63
C VAL A 38 22.41 -4.64 13.35
N ASP A 39 22.06 -5.49 12.39
CA ASP A 39 22.66 -5.52 11.05
C ASP A 39 21.67 -5.07 10.00
N LYS A 40 22.12 -4.20 9.07
CA LYS A 40 21.30 -3.60 8.01
C LYS A 40 21.88 -3.90 6.64
N MET A 41 21.14 -4.59 5.80
CA MET A 41 21.49 -4.83 4.38
C MET A 41 20.52 -4.02 3.50
N SER A 42 21.03 -2.93 2.91
CA SER A 42 20.25 -2.00 2.10
C SER A 42 20.33 -2.31 0.62
N TYR A 43 19.23 -2.06 -0.11
CA TYR A 43 19.18 -2.20 -1.56
C TYR A 43 18.10 -1.26 -2.15
N PRO A 44 18.27 -0.84 -3.43
CA PRO A 44 17.26 -0.07 -4.13
C PRO A 44 16.13 -0.98 -4.64
N MET A 45 14.91 -0.45 -4.67
CA MET A 45 13.77 -1.05 -5.36
C MET A 45 13.62 -0.50 -6.77
N MET A 46 12.77 -1.13 -7.60
CA MET A 46 12.52 -0.71 -8.99
C MET A 46 11.93 0.69 -9.11
N ASP A 47 11.19 1.15 -8.11
CA ASP A 47 10.60 2.48 -8.02
C ASP A 47 11.57 3.57 -7.52
N GLY A 48 12.84 3.22 -7.33
CA GLY A 48 13.88 4.12 -6.83
C GLY A 48 13.88 4.31 -5.31
N GLN A 49 12.93 3.73 -4.59
CA GLN A 49 12.94 3.76 -3.12
C GLN A 49 14.05 2.84 -2.57
N ARG A 50 14.56 3.20 -1.39
CA ARG A 50 15.52 2.37 -0.68
C ARG A 50 14.86 1.62 0.46
N VAL A 51 15.21 0.35 0.57
CA VAL A 51 14.75 -0.53 1.65
C VAL A 51 15.93 -1.21 2.30
N ALA A 52 15.73 -1.71 3.51
CA ALA A 52 16.73 -2.52 4.19
C ALA A 52 16.10 -3.78 4.79
N ASN A 53 16.82 -4.88 4.70
CA ASN A 53 16.62 -6.02 5.59
C ASN A 53 17.36 -5.73 6.89
N ILE A 54 16.67 -5.88 8.00
CA ILE A 54 17.22 -5.63 9.33
C ILE A 54 17.21 -6.94 10.09
N THR A 55 18.39 -7.33 10.57
CA THR A 55 18.57 -8.53 11.38
C THR A 55 18.97 -8.13 12.81
N PHE A 56 18.32 -8.73 13.79
CA PHE A 56 18.63 -8.53 15.21
C PHE A 56 19.23 -9.80 15.76
N THR A 57 20.42 -9.69 16.36
CA THR A 57 21.14 -10.81 17.00
C THR A 57 21.58 -10.37 18.38
N ASP A 58 20.97 -10.96 19.40
CA ASP A 58 21.30 -10.72 20.82
C ASP A 58 21.35 -9.21 21.19
N VAL A 59 20.44 -8.41 20.62
CA VAL A 59 20.36 -6.98 20.89
C VAL A 59 19.85 -6.76 22.30
N MET A 60 20.67 -6.12 23.14
CA MET A 60 20.31 -5.76 24.51
C MET A 60 19.47 -4.49 24.51
N VAL A 61 18.28 -4.58 25.07
CA VAL A 61 17.30 -3.48 25.10
C VAL A 61 17.03 -3.12 26.57
N SER A 62 17.14 -1.82 26.92
CA SER A 62 16.78 -1.35 28.26
C SER A 62 15.27 -1.33 28.48
N VAL A 63 14.86 -1.32 29.73
CA VAL A 63 13.43 -1.21 30.10
C VAL A 63 12.83 0.10 29.57
N ASP A 64 13.60 1.16 29.50
CA ASP A 64 13.17 2.49 29.00
C ASP A 64 12.89 2.50 27.48
N ALA A 65 13.34 1.48 26.75
CA ALA A 65 13.05 1.32 25.34
C ALA A 65 11.65 0.74 25.07
N LEU A 66 10.96 0.25 26.10
CA LEU A 66 9.59 -0.25 25.97
C LEU A 66 8.64 0.90 25.61
N LEU A 67 7.91 0.76 24.51
CA LEU A 67 6.90 1.71 24.09
C LEU A 67 5.51 1.21 24.51
N GLY A 68 4.92 1.89 25.51
CA GLY A 68 3.64 1.50 26.10
C GLY A 68 3.78 0.43 27.18
N GLU A 69 2.86 -0.52 27.26
CA GLU A 69 2.82 -1.58 28.26
C GLU A 69 3.32 -2.91 27.68
N GLU A 70 4.04 -3.68 28.49
CA GLU A 70 4.50 -5.00 28.08
C GLU A 70 3.32 -5.94 27.78
N GLY A 71 3.39 -6.63 26.67
CA GLY A 71 2.37 -7.59 26.22
C GLY A 71 1.11 -6.97 25.59
N ALA A 72 0.98 -5.64 25.59
CA ALA A 72 -0.23 -4.91 25.15
C ALA A 72 -0.09 -4.18 23.80
N ALA A 73 0.87 -4.54 22.96
CA ALA A 73 1.18 -3.81 21.73
C ALA A 73 0.15 -4.02 20.59
N LEU A 74 -0.54 -5.14 20.55
CA LEU A 74 -1.34 -5.53 19.38
C LEU A 74 -2.43 -4.51 18.99
N PRO A 75 -3.22 -3.94 19.92
CA PRO A 75 -4.21 -2.92 19.56
C PRO A 75 -3.60 -1.67 18.90
N VAL A 76 -2.39 -1.29 19.33
CA VAL A 76 -1.66 -0.16 18.74
C VAL A 76 -1.21 -0.48 17.32
N VAL A 77 -0.70 -1.70 17.11
CA VAL A 77 -0.28 -2.19 15.79
C VAL A 77 -1.48 -2.27 14.84
N ASP A 78 -2.61 -2.84 15.29
CA ASP A 78 -3.84 -2.92 14.50
C ASP A 78 -4.30 -1.51 14.07
N ALA A 79 -4.31 -0.53 14.96
CA ALA A 79 -4.67 0.85 14.64
C ALA A 79 -3.71 1.50 13.61
N VAL A 80 -2.41 1.26 13.72
CA VAL A 80 -1.41 1.75 12.75
C VAL A 80 -1.60 1.09 11.39
N VAL A 81 -1.87 -0.22 11.35
CA VAL A 81 -2.12 -0.96 10.11
C VAL A 81 -3.38 -0.45 9.42
N ASP A 82 -4.46 -0.21 10.15
CA ASP A 82 -5.71 0.34 9.60
C ASP A 82 -5.49 1.74 8.99
N ALA A 83 -4.78 2.61 9.68
CA ALA A 83 -4.42 3.93 9.16
C ALA A 83 -3.55 3.83 7.89
N ALA A 84 -2.59 2.90 7.86
CA ALA A 84 -1.73 2.66 6.71
C ALA A 84 -2.51 2.12 5.50
N ILE A 85 -3.48 1.22 5.72
CA ILE A 85 -4.36 0.71 4.65
C ILE A 85 -5.16 1.86 4.02
N ILE A 86 -5.73 2.76 4.82
CA ILE A 86 -6.46 3.93 4.31
C ILE A 86 -5.54 4.83 3.48
N ALA A 87 -4.32 5.10 3.96
CA ALA A 87 -3.37 5.95 3.25
C ALA A 87 -2.97 5.35 1.90
N LEU A 88 -2.58 4.07 1.86
CA LEU A 88 -2.21 3.36 0.64
C LEU A 88 -3.39 3.21 -0.33
N ALA A 89 -4.60 2.97 0.19
CA ALA A 89 -5.81 2.92 -0.63
C ALA A 89 -6.12 4.29 -1.26
N SER A 90 -5.88 5.39 -0.55
CA SER A 90 -6.05 6.75 -1.06
C SER A 90 -5.09 7.04 -2.21
N GLU A 91 -3.83 6.66 -2.08
CA GLU A 91 -2.81 6.75 -3.13
C GLU A 91 -3.22 5.93 -4.36
N ALA A 92 -3.59 4.65 -4.17
CA ALA A 92 -4.01 3.77 -5.25
C ALA A 92 -5.23 4.31 -6.01
N VAL A 93 -6.23 4.85 -5.32
CA VAL A 93 -7.40 5.49 -5.95
C VAL A 93 -6.98 6.71 -6.75
N GLY A 94 -6.06 7.53 -6.24
CA GLY A 94 -5.51 8.68 -6.97
C GLY A 94 -4.84 8.25 -8.28
N ILE A 95 -3.97 7.22 -8.22
CA ILE A 95 -3.28 6.66 -9.39
C ILE A 95 -4.28 6.09 -10.39
N MET A 96 -5.26 5.29 -9.96
CA MET A 96 -6.31 4.75 -10.85
C MET A 96 -7.06 5.86 -11.58
N GLY A 97 -7.37 6.96 -10.91
CA GLY A 97 -8.03 8.12 -11.53
C GLY A 97 -7.20 8.74 -12.65
N VAL A 98 -5.90 8.93 -12.42
CA VAL A 98 -4.95 9.47 -13.42
C VAL A 98 -4.80 8.50 -14.58
N LEU A 99 -4.64 7.20 -14.33
CA LEU A 99 -4.51 6.19 -15.38
C LEU A 99 -5.75 6.14 -16.28
N ASN A 100 -6.95 6.16 -15.71
CA ASN A 100 -8.19 6.19 -16.50
C ASN A 100 -8.26 7.44 -17.40
N ALA A 101 -7.91 8.61 -16.88
CA ALA A 101 -7.91 9.85 -17.65
C ALA A 101 -6.88 9.81 -18.79
N LYS A 102 -5.63 9.43 -18.51
CA LYS A 102 -4.56 9.33 -19.52
C LYS A 102 -4.88 8.27 -20.58
N THR A 103 -5.41 7.11 -20.18
CA THR A 103 -5.81 6.05 -21.11
C THR A 103 -6.92 6.52 -22.05
N LEU A 104 -7.92 7.21 -21.53
CA LEU A 104 -9.01 7.76 -22.35
C LEU A 104 -8.49 8.77 -23.39
N GLU A 105 -7.61 9.69 -23.00
CA GLU A 105 -7.01 10.67 -23.91
C GLU A 105 -6.12 10.00 -24.96
N TYR A 106 -5.28 9.04 -24.55
CA TYR A 106 -4.46 8.30 -25.50
C TYR A 106 -5.31 7.57 -26.54
N THR A 107 -6.36 6.87 -26.15
CA THR A 107 -7.24 6.13 -27.08
C THR A 107 -8.00 7.03 -28.04
N LYS A 108 -8.29 8.28 -27.67
CA LYS A 108 -8.91 9.29 -28.54
C LYS A 108 -7.95 9.85 -29.59
N THR A 109 -6.66 9.93 -29.26
CA THR A 109 -5.64 10.52 -30.13
C THR A 109 -4.91 9.47 -30.99
N ARG A 110 -4.81 8.23 -30.51
CA ARG A 110 -4.15 7.15 -31.23
C ARG A 110 -5.01 6.63 -32.35
N GLU A 111 -4.52 6.71 -33.58
CA GLU A 111 -5.21 6.17 -34.76
C GLU A 111 -4.60 4.84 -35.21
N GLN A 112 -5.45 3.89 -35.53
CA GLN A 112 -5.12 2.64 -36.23
C GLN A 112 -6.27 2.26 -37.14
N PHE A 113 -5.94 1.68 -38.31
CA PHE A 113 -6.90 1.31 -39.35
C PHE A 113 -7.77 2.49 -39.84
N GLY A 114 -7.20 3.72 -39.79
CA GLY A 114 -7.84 4.93 -40.29
C GLY A 114 -8.82 5.61 -39.34
N VAL A 115 -8.93 5.16 -38.08
CA VAL A 115 -9.80 5.74 -37.05
C VAL A 115 -9.11 5.78 -35.71
N ALA A 116 -9.58 6.67 -34.80
CA ALA A 116 -9.17 6.67 -33.41
C ALA A 116 -9.53 5.34 -32.75
N ILE A 117 -8.61 4.75 -31.99
CA ILE A 117 -8.84 3.42 -31.37
C ILE A 117 -9.97 3.44 -30.35
N SER A 118 -10.31 4.61 -29.77
CA SER A 118 -11.48 4.78 -28.90
C SER A 118 -12.82 4.52 -29.61
N SER A 119 -12.87 4.47 -30.95
CA SER A 119 -14.10 4.14 -31.71
C SER A 119 -14.45 2.65 -31.66
N TYR A 120 -13.51 1.78 -31.29
CA TYR A 120 -13.76 0.34 -31.19
C TYR A 120 -14.50 -0.01 -29.91
N GLN A 121 -15.71 -0.57 -30.05
CA GLN A 121 -16.58 -0.91 -28.91
C GLN A 121 -15.89 -1.85 -27.89
N ALA A 122 -15.05 -2.78 -28.36
CA ALA A 122 -14.31 -3.68 -27.49
C ALA A 122 -13.39 -2.90 -26.52
N LEU A 123 -12.77 -1.80 -26.96
CA LEU A 123 -11.93 -0.95 -26.09
C LEU A 123 -12.78 -0.04 -25.20
N GLN A 124 -13.93 0.42 -25.70
CA GLN A 124 -14.88 1.20 -24.89
C GLN A 124 -15.37 0.40 -23.68
N HIS A 125 -15.74 -0.88 -23.88
CA HIS A 125 -16.16 -1.75 -22.77
C HIS A 125 -15.05 -1.91 -21.71
N ARG A 126 -13.81 -2.13 -22.13
CA ARG A 126 -12.66 -2.23 -21.21
C ARG A 126 -12.46 -0.94 -20.40
N MET A 127 -12.56 0.23 -21.06
CA MET A 127 -12.46 1.52 -20.35
C MET A 127 -13.62 1.75 -19.37
N VAL A 128 -14.83 1.29 -19.70
CA VAL A 128 -15.97 1.33 -18.77
C VAL A 128 -15.71 0.43 -17.56
N ASP A 129 -15.18 -0.77 -17.76
CA ASP A 129 -14.85 -1.70 -16.67
C ASP A 129 -13.80 -1.10 -15.72
N THR A 130 -12.75 -0.43 -16.24
CA THR A 130 -11.76 0.26 -15.41
C THR A 130 -12.35 1.46 -14.67
N MET A 131 -13.26 2.20 -15.28
CA MET A 131 -13.97 3.30 -14.63
C MET A 131 -14.88 2.79 -13.51
N MET A 132 -15.59 1.69 -13.70
CA MET A 132 -16.41 1.06 -12.65
C MET A 132 -15.54 0.59 -11.49
N ALA A 133 -14.38 -0.04 -11.76
CA ALA A 133 -13.43 -0.46 -10.74
C ALA A 133 -12.92 0.73 -9.91
N TYR A 134 -12.59 1.83 -10.57
CA TYR A 134 -12.18 3.08 -9.90
C TYR A 134 -13.30 3.65 -9.02
N GLU A 135 -14.52 3.81 -9.54
CA GLU A 135 -15.61 4.41 -8.77
C GLU A 135 -16.06 3.55 -7.59
N GLN A 136 -16.04 2.22 -7.72
CA GLN A 136 -16.27 1.30 -6.61
C GLN A 136 -15.21 1.47 -5.50
N SER A 137 -13.94 1.53 -5.90
CA SER A 137 -12.80 1.69 -4.97
C SER A 137 -12.89 3.02 -4.22
N LYS A 138 -13.15 4.10 -4.95
CA LYS A 138 -13.33 5.44 -4.40
C LYS A 138 -14.52 5.52 -3.43
N SER A 139 -15.65 4.91 -3.77
CA SER A 139 -16.83 4.89 -2.92
C SER A 139 -16.58 4.16 -1.60
N LEU A 140 -15.90 3.00 -1.66
CA LEU A 140 -15.57 2.24 -0.45
C LEU A 140 -14.51 2.95 0.40
N LEU A 141 -13.55 3.65 -0.23
CA LEU A 141 -12.58 4.49 0.47
C LEU A 141 -13.29 5.62 1.25
N PHE A 142 -14.23 6.32 0.63
CA PHE A 142 -14.98 7.37 1.31
C PHE A 142 -15.81 6.82 2.47
N LYS A 143 -16.43 5.65 2.31
CA LYS A 143 -17.14 4.97 3.40
C LYS A 143 -16.18 4.69 4.56
N ALA A 144 -15.02 4.07 4.29
CA ALA A 144 -14.01 3.76 5.29
C ALA A 144 -13.52 5.02 6.03
N LEU A 145 -13.25 6.12 5.30
CA LEU A 145 -12.83 7.39 5.89
C LEU A 145 -13.91 8.01 6.81
N CYS A 146 -15.18 7.94 6.39
CA CYS A 146 -16.28 8.45 7.20
C CYS A 146 -16.46 7.65 8.50
N GLU A 147 -16.40 6.32 8.43
CA GLU A 147 -16.49 5.43 9.59
C GLU A 147 -15.28 5.61 10.51
N TYR A 148 -14.05 5.63 9.96
CA TYR A 148 -12.82 5.83 10.72
C TYR A 148 -12.80 7.15 11.48
N LYS A 149 -13.37 8.22 10.88
CA LYS A 149 -13.50 9.52 11.55
C LYS A 149 -14.50 9.49 12.70
N GLN A 150 -15.55 8.67 12.61
CA GLN A 150 -16.56 8.54 13.67
C GLN A 150 -16.07 7.65 14.80
N ASP A 151 -15.61 6.46 14.48
CA ASP A 151 -15.06 5.48 15.42
C ASP A 151 -14.12 4.52 14.66
N PRO A 152 -12.80 4.59 14.88
CA PRO A 152 -11.83 3.70 14.24
C PRO A 152 -12.12 2.21 14.42
N ALA A 153 -12.63 1.81 15.60
CA ALA A 153 -12.93 0.41 15.87
C ALA A 153 -14.10 -0.13 15.02
N MET A 154 -15.09 0.71 14.72
CA MET A 154 -16.20 0.35 13.82
C MET A 154 -15.77 0.26 12.35
N ALA A 155 -14.72 0.97 11.97
CA ALA A 155 -14.25 1.02 10.59
C ALA A 155 -13.43 -0.21 10.16
N ALA A 156 -12.94 -1.01 11.09
CA ALA A 156 -11.97 -2.10 10.82
C ALA A 156 -12.47 -3.07 9.73
N GLU A 157 -13.73 -3.51 9.77
CA GLU A 157 -14.29 -4.41 8.75
C GLU A 157 -14.31 -3.74 7.36
N THR A 158 -14.73 -2.48 7.28
CA THR A 158 -14.76 -1.71 6.03
C THR A 158 -13.34 -1.47 5.49
N ILE A 159 -12.37 -1.20 6.36
CA ILE A 159 -10.96 -1.01 5.99
C ILE A 159 -10.37 -2.31 5.42
N HIS A 160 -10.63 -3.44 6.04
CA HIS A 160 -10.19 -4.74 5.54
C HIS A 160 -10.85 -5.09 4.19
N ALA A 161 -12.15 -4.82 4.04
CA ALA A 161 -12.84 -4.97 2.76
C ALA A 161 -12.25 -4.05 1.67
N LEU A 162 -11.92 -2.80 2.04
CA LEU A 162 -11.25 -1.84 1.17
C LEU A 162 -9.89 -2.37 0.68
N LYS A 163 -9.08 -2.93 1.58
CA LYS A 163 -7.78 -3.53 1.22
C LYS A 163 -7.91 -4.59 0.13
N VAL A 164 -8.89 -5.49 0.27
CA VAL A 164 -9.16 -6.56 -0.70
C VAL A 164 -9.65 -5.99 -2.03
N LEU A 165 -10.57 -5.02 -1.99
CA LEU A 165 -11.12 -4.41 -3.20
C LEU A 165 -10.06 -3.65 -3.99
N ILE A 166 -9.23 -2.84 -3.30
CA ILE A 166 -8.16 -2.05 -3.92
C ILE A 166 -7.13 -2.97 -4.58
N ASP A 167 -6.70 -4.05 -3.93
CA ASP A 167 -5.72 -4.98 -4.54
C ASP A 167 -6.23 -5.54 -5.88
N ARG A 168 -7.49 -5.96 -5.94
CA ARG A 168 -8.09 -6.48 -7.16
C ARG A 168 -8.28 -5.41 -8.23
N ASN A 169 -8.88 -4.28 -7.86
CA ASN A 169 -9.26 -3.24 -8.80
C ASN A 169 -8.05 -2.46 -9.33
N ALA A 170 -7.05 -2.19 -8.48
CA ALA A 170 -5.82 -1.54 -8.92
C ALA A 170 -5.05 -2.41 -9.94
N LYS A 171 -4.90 -3.71 -9.68
CA LYS A 171 -4.29 -4.64 -10.66
C LYS A 171 -5.02 -4.65 -11.98
N HIS A 172 -6.36 -4.63 -11.95
CA HIS A 172 -7.17 -4.57 -13.17
C HIS A 172 -6.94 -3.26 -13.92
N VAL A 173 -7.06 -2.10 -13.25
CA VAL A 173 -6.90 -0.79 -13.90
C VAL A 173 -5.48 -0.61 -14.46
N PHE A 174 -4.44 -1.00 -13.71
CA PHE A 174 -3.05 -0.88 -14.17
C PHE A 174 -2.78 -1.77 -15.38
N GLY A 175 -3.21 -3.02 -15.34
CA GLY A 175 -3.05 -3.95 -16.45
C GLY A 175 -3.78 -3.49 -17.72
N GLU A 176 -5.01 -2.99 -17.57
CA GLU A 176 -5.80 -2.45 -18.68
C GLU A 176 -5.20 -1.16 -19.24
N ALA A 177 -4.69 -0.27 -18.41
CA ALA A 177 -4.00 0.94 -18.85
C ALA A 177 -2.80 0.60 -19.73
N ILE A 178 -1.90 -0.28 -19.27
CA ILE A 178 -0.75 -0.75 -20.06
C ILE A 178 -1.22 -1.38 -21.37
N GLN A 179 -2.21 -2.27 -21.32
CA GLN A 179 -2.70 -2.98 -22.50
C GLN A 179 -3.32 -2.04 -23.52
N LEU A 180 -4.08 -1.02 -23.10
CA LEU A 180 -4.74 -0.05 -23.98
C LEU A 180 -3.76 0.94 -24.62
N HIS A 181 -2.59 1.17 -24.03
CA HIS A 181 -1.48 1.91 -24.65
C HIS A 181 -0.67 1.03 -25.63
N GLY A 182 -0.85 -0.29 -25.60
CA GLY A 182 -0.13 -1.22 -26.48
C GLY A 182 1.37 -1.18 -26.24
N GLY A 183 2.19 -1.21 -27.30
CA GLY A 183 3.63 -1.18 -27.19
C GLY A 183 4.18 0.05 -26.42
N MET A 184 3.52 1.20 -26.54
CA MET A 184 3.91 2.41 -25.81
C MET A 184 3.76 2.26 -24.29
N GLY A 185 2.81 1.46 -23.80
CA GLY A 185 2.63 1.20 -22.37
C GLY A 185 3.76 0.41 -21.71
N MET A 186 4.75 -0.05 -22.49
CA MET A 186 5.91 -0.81 -22.02
C MET A 186 7.22 -0.03 -22.16
N THR A 187 7.17 1.23 -22.59
CA THR A 187 8.37 2.05 -22.81
C THR A 187 8.48 3.13 -21.74
N ASP A 188 9.70 3.55 -21.45
CA ASP A 188 10.01 4.66 -20.51
C ASP A 188 9.66 6.05 -21.09
N GLU A 189 9.15 6.10 -22.33
CA GLU A 189 8.78 7.34 -23.02
C GLU A 189 7.34 7.77 -22.74
N LEU A 190 6.55 6.94 -22.07
CA LEU A 190 5.18 7.23 -21.67
C LEU A 190 5.16 7.63 -20.19
N ASP A 191 4.84 8.90 -19.91
CA ASP A 191 4.66 9.43 -18.54
C ASP A 191 3.37 8.93 -17.86
#